data_9ac0aab56d93da5ca8f4a0ae304d0323
#
_entry.id   9ac0aab56d93da5ca8f4a0ae304d0323
#
_cell.length_a   1.000
_cell.length_b   1.000
_cell.length_c   1.000
_cell.angle_alpha   90.00
_cell.angle_beta   90.00
_cell.angle_gamma   90.00
#
_symmetry.space_group_name_H-M   'P 1'
#
loop_
_entity.id
_entity.type
_entity.pdbx_description
1 polymer ?
#
loop_
_entity_poly.entity_id
_entity_poly.type
_entity_poly.pdbx_seq_one_letter_code
_entity_poly.pdbx_strand_id
1 'polypeptide(L)'
;MTSHSSFTQRLRRALAPVLLAASLLPAGSAHAEGKLRIAEQYGVVYLLLNVAQDQHLIEKQGKARGVDIQVEWTRLSGGANVNDALLSGAIDVAGAGVAPLLTVWDRTHGRQNVKGVASLGSFPYLLVSNNPAVRTLADFTDKDRIALPAVTVSVQARILQLAVAKQWGDKEFNRLDRLTQALPHPDAAAAVIAGKTEITSHFASPPFQDQELALNRNAHVVLNSYDVLGGPSSATVLYATEKFRAENPRTYAAFVAALAEAAAFTRANPEAAADAYLRINKGGIDRALLVKTIKDPQVHFTVVPQNTFTLAQFLYRIGAIKHQPRSWRDYFFDDAATANGS
;
A
#
# COMPACT_ATOMS: atom_id res chain seq x y z
N MET A 1 -103.13 -15.00 0.62
CA MET A 1 -103.23 -13.57 0.36
C MET A 1 -101.81 -13.00 0.47
N THR A 2 -101.24 -12.77 -0.63
CA THR A 2 -100.60 -11.56 -1.12
C THR A 2 -99.46 -11.06 -0.20
N SER A 3 -98.24 -10.91 -0.59
CA SER A 3 -97.87 -10.03 -1.68
C SER A 3 -96.33 -9.89 -1.73
N HIS A 4 -95.93 -9.70 -2.87
CA HIS A 4 -94.87 -8.83 -3.45
C HIS A 4 -93.73 -8.26 -2.61
N SER A 5 -92.60 -8.40 -3.23
CA SER A 5 -91.49 -7.46 -3.51
C SER A 5 -90.44 -7.36 -2.45
N SER A 6 -89.19 -7.57 -2.89
CA SER A 6 -88.39 -6.49 -3.43
C SER A 6 -87.07 -7.00 -3.96
N PHE A 7 -86.92 -6.78 -5.19
CA PHE A 7 -85.77 -7.08 -6.05
C PHE A 7 -84.93 -5.84 -6.26
N THR A 8 -84.36 -5.26 -5.23
CA THR A 8 -83.53 -4.02 -5.39
C THR A 8 -82.43 -3.81 -4.34
N GLN A 9 -81.88 -4.86 -3.78
CA GLN A 9 -80.75 -4.65 -2.80
C GLN A 9 -79.55 -5.54 -3.05
N ARG A 10 -79.27 -5.98 -4.26
CA ARG A 10 -78.06 -6.80 -4.57
C ARG A 10 -77.12 -6.20 -5.61
N LEU A 11 -76.98 -4.87 -5.70
CA LEU A 11 -76.05 -4.26 -6.69
C LEU A 11 -75.24 -3.11 -6.10
N ARG A 12 -74.68 -3.22 -4.91
CA ARG A 12 -73.76 -2.24 -4.35
C ARG A 12 -72.73 -2.85 -3.42
N ARG A 13 -72.17 -4.01 -3.73
CA ARG A 13 -70.98 -4.53 -2.97
C ARG A 13 -70.06 -5.31 -3.85
N ALA A 14 -69.51 -4.67 -4.91
CA ALA A 14 -68.44 -5.28 -5.70
C ALA A 14 -67.59 -4.21 -6.40
N LEU A 15 -66.98 -3.26 -5.62
CA LEU A 15 -65.95 -2.32 -6.14
C LEU A 15 -65.14 -1.77 -4.96
N ALA A 16 -64.23 -2.54 -4.54
CA ALA A 16 -62.93 -2.24 -3.85
C ALA A 16 -62.51 -3.51 -3.10
N PRO A 17 -61.32 -4.05 -3.27
CA PRO A 17 -60.03 -3.34 -3.27
C PRO A 17 -59.06 -3.83 -4.36
N VAL A 18 -58.79 -3.02 -5.33
CA VAL A 18 -57.59 -3.21 -6.19
C VAL A 18 -56.88 -1.88 -6.21
N LEU A 19 -56.11 -1.57 -5.19
CA LEU A 19 -55.14 -0.44 -5.19
C LEU A 19 -54.35 -0.42 -3.86
N LEU A 20 -53.63 -1.52 -3.55
CA LEU A 20 -52.59 -1.48 -2.54
C LEU A 20 -51.60 -2.65 -2.73
N ALA A 21 -51.09 -2.78 -3.96
CA ALA A 21 -50.02 -3.71 -4.27
C ALA A 21 -48.96 -3.03 -5.18
N ALA A 22 -48.62 -1.80 -4.83
CA ALA A 22 -47.55 -1.09 -5.53
C ALA A 22 -46.63 -0.47 -4.48
N SER A 23 -45.40 -0.98 -4.42
CA SER A 23 -44.22 -0.44 -3.73
C SER A 23 -43.74 -1.20 -2.49
N LEU A 24 -43.55 -2.51 -2.61
CA LEU A 24 -42.48 -3.21 -1.93
C LEU A 24 -41.34 -3.42 -2.95
N LEU A 25 -40.75 -2.34 -3.43
CA LEU A 25 -39.40 -2.39 -3.92
C LEU A 25 -38.52 -2.81 -2.70
N PRO A 26 -37.74 -3.88 -2.80
CA PRO A 26 -36.75 -4.14 -1.77
C PRO A 26 -35.85 -2.89 -1.70
N ALA A 27 -35.97 -2.15 -0.62
CA ALA A 27 -34.90 -1.23 -0.24
C ALA A 27 -33.68 -2.13 -0.07
N GLY A 28 -32.93 -2.31 -1.16
CA GLY A 28 -31.62 -2.89 -1.10
C GLY A 28 -30.93 -2.13 0.02
N SER A 29 -30.41 -2.85 1.01
CA SER A 29 -29.60 -2.27 2.08
C SER A 29 -28.54 -1.46 1.39
N ALA A 30 -28.77 -0.16 1.23
CA ALA A 30 -27.73 0.78 0.83
C ALA A 30 -26.71 0.70 1.98
N HIS A 31 -25.70 -0.12 1.82
CA HIS A 31 -24.53 -0.04 2.66
C HIS A 31 -24.12 1.42 2.61
N ALA A 32 -24.23 2.11 3.75
CA ALA A 32 -23.90 3.52 3.82
C ALA A 32 -22.39 3.62 3.53
N GLU A 33 -22.03 4.00 2.29
CA GLU A 33 -20.65 4.37 1.97
C GLU A 33 -20.23 5.51 2.88
N GLY A 34 -18.92 5.67 3.08
CA GLY A 34 -18.40 6.82 3.80
C GLY A 34 -17.48 6.48 4.97
N LYS A 35 -17.24 5.20 5.24
CA LYS A 35 -16.17 4.79 6.14
C LYS A 35 -15.00 4.27 5.34
N LEU A 36 -13.77 4.78 5.63
CA LEU A 36 -12.54 4.37 4.97
C LEU A 36 -11.42 4.20 5.99
N ARG A 37 -10.99 2.96 6.22
CA ARG A 37 -9.92 2.61 7.14
C ARG A 37 -8.66 2.30 6.36
N ILE A 38 -7.61 3.10 6.57
CA ILE A 38 -6.36 3.02 5.82
C ILE A 38 -5.23 2.65 6.76
N ALA A 39 -4.44 1.64 6.40
CA ALA A 39 -3.17 1.37 7.06
C ALA A 39 -2.01 1.88 6.23
N GLU A 40 -1.07 2.55 6.89
CA GLU A 40 0.24 2.95 6.35
C GLU A 40 1.36 2.41 7.24
N GLN A 41 2.61 2.50 6.77
CA GLN A 41 3.78 2.21 7.57
C GLN A 41 4.62 3.49 7.76
N TYR A 42 5.92 3.37 7.97
CA TYR A 42 6.82 4.50 8.20
C TYR A 42 7.52 4.93 6.90
N GLY A 43 7.82 6.22 6.80
CA GLY A 43 8.68 6.78 5.76
C GLY A 43 7.99 7.71 4.76
N VAL A 44 8.80 8.50 4.07
CA VAL A 44 8.35 9.46 3.06
C VAL A 44 7.72 8.78 1.83
N VAL A 45 7.92 7.49 1.69
CA VAL A 45 7.24 6.66 0.68
C VAL A 45 5.71 6.66 0.83
N TYR A 46 5.19 7.10 1.98
CA TYR A 46 3.76 7.31 2.25
C TYR A 46 3.34 8.78 2.14
N LEU A 47 4.18 9.67 1.61
CA LEU A 47 3.94 11.11 1.54
C LEU A 47 2.60 11.46 0.88
N LEU A 48 2.18 10.73 -0.16
CA LEU A 48 0.90 10.98 -0.83
C LEU A 48 -0.29 10.78 0.12
N LEU A 49 -0.21 9.79 1.02
CA LEU A 49 -1.23 9.59 2.07
C LEU A 49 -1.15 10.72 3.11
N ASN A 50 0.05 11.11 3.51
CA ASN A 50 0.22 12.19 4.49
C ASN A 50 -0.28 13.54 3.95
N VAL A 51 -0.04 13.86 2.68
CA VAL A 51 -0.60 15.05 2.02
C VAL A 51 -2.13 14.95 1.93
N ALA A 52 -2.66 13.77 1.55
CA ALA A 52 -4.10 13.57 1.48
C ALA A 52 -4.77 13.72 2.85
N GLN A 53 -4.13 13.26 3.92
CA GLN A 53 -4.59 13.41 5.30
C GLN A 53 -4.52 14.85 5.77
N ASP A 54 -3.37 15.51 5.60
CA ASP A 54 -3.11 16.88 6.07
C ASP A 54 -4.07 17.90 5.41
N GLN A 55 -4.41 17.69 4.15
CA GLN A 55 -5.28 18.58 3.37
C GLN A 55 -6.73 18.10 3.26
N HIS A 56 -7.10 17.00 3.96
CA HIS A 56 -8.44 16.42 3.91
C HIS A 56 -8.94 16.14 2.48
N LEU A 57 -8.03 15.67 1.59
CA LEU A 57 -8.36 15.52 0.17
C LEU A 57 -9.37 14.40 -0.06
N ILE A 58 -9.36 13.34 0.75
CA ILE A 58 -10.29 12.21 0.62
C ILE A 58 -11.71 12.69 0.94
N GLU A 59 -11.87 13.42 2.04
CA GLU A 59 -13.16 14.01 2.47
C GLU A 59 -13.66 15.03 1.44
N LYS A 60 -12.78 15.89 0.91
CA LYS A 60 -13.08 16.84 -0.16
C LYS A 60 -13.59 16.13 -1.41
N GLN A 61 -12.90 15.10 -1.87
CA GLN A 61 -13.27 14.32 -3.04
C GLN A 61 -14.55 13.51 -2.82
N GLY A 62 -14.80 13.06 -1.58
CA GLY A 62 -16.04 12.41 -1.16
C GLY A 62 -17.24 13.36 -1.29
N LYS A 63 -17.16 14.55 -0.72
CA LYS A 63 -18.20 15.57 -0.81
C LYS A 63 -18.54 15.91 -2.26
N ALA A 64 -17.53 16.00 -3.13
CA ALA A 64 -17.74 16.24 -4.57
C ALA A 64 -18.47 15.09 -5.27
N ARG A 65 -18.55 13.90 -4.68
CA ARG A 65 -19.24 12.69 -5.17
C ARG A 65 -20.51 12.36 -4.38
N GLY A 66 -20.96 13.27 -3.50
CA GLY A 66 -22.15 13.08 -2.68
C GLY A 66 -22.02 12.00 -1.62
N VAL A 67 -20.81 11.76 -1.09
CA VAL A 67 -20.55 10.88 0.03
C VAL A 67 -19.72 11.60 1.11
N ASP A 68 -20.18 11.55 2.36
CA ASP A 68 -19.44 12.07 3.50
C ASP A 68 -18.51 10.97 4.02
N ILE A 69 -17.19 11.14 3.79
CA ILE A 69 -16.20 10.11 4.11
C ILE A 69 -15.55 10.42 5.45
N GLN A 70 -15.56 9.44 6.36
CA GLN A 70 -14.81 9.43 7.61
C GLN A 70 -13.59 8.53 7.43
N VAL A 71 -12.39 9.12 7.50
CA VAL A 71 -11.16 8.39 7.31
C VAL A 71 -10.53 8.03 8.66
N GLU A 72 -10.26 6.73 8.85
CA GLU A 72 -9.51 6.22 10.00
C GLU A 72 -8.10 5.80 9.55
N TRP A 73 -7.08 6.35 10.21
CA TRP A 73 -5.68 6.07 9.90
C TRP A 73 -5.07 5.16 10.95
N THR A 74 -4.39 4.11 10.49
CA THR A 74 -3.68 3.16 11.35
C THR A 74 -2.25 3.01 10.86
N ARG A 75 -1.29 3.08 11.77
CA ARG A 75 0.12 2.81 11.45
C ARG A 75 0.52 1.43 11.94
N LEU A 76 0.94 0.58 11.02
CA LEU A 76 1.38 -0.78 11.28
C LEU A 76 2.83 -0.96 10.80
N SER A 77 3.62 -1.75 11.52
CA SER A 77 4.97 -2.09 11.08
C SER A 77 4.95 -3.41 10.30
N GLY A 78 5.54 -3.38 9.10
CA GLY A 78 5.71 -4.57 8.26
C GLY A 78 4.47 -5.03 7.50
N GLY A 79 4.71 -5.47 6.26
CA GLY A 79 3.64 -5.86 5.33
C GLY A 79 2.83 -7.11 5.74
N ALA A 80 3.37 -7.96 6.63
CA ALA A 80 2.63 -9.11 7.16
C ALA A 80 1.45 -8.64 8.03
N ASN A 81 1.70 -7.74 8.99
CA ASN A 81 0.66 -7.18 9.87
C ASN A 81 -0.40 -6.40 9.08
N VAL A 82 0.02 -5.69 8.03
CA VAL A 82 -0.91 -4.98 7.13
C VAL A 82 -1.81 -5.97 6.38
N ASN A 83 -1.24 -7.07 5.87
CA ASN A 83 -2.02 -8.12 5.19
C ASN A 83 -3.02 -8.79 6.14
N ASP A 84 -2.62 -9.10 7.38
CA ASP A 84 -3.52 -9.72 8.37
C ASP A 84 -4.66 -8.76 8.74
N ALA A 85 -4.38 -7.45 8.88
CA ALA A 85 -5.41 -6.44 9.14
C ALA A 85 -6.40 -6.30 7.96
N LEU A 86 -5.93 -6.38 6.72
CA LEU A 86 -6.80 -6.36 5.53
C LEU A 86 -7.68 -7.60 5.45
N LEU A 87 -7.08 -8.79 5.64
CA LEU A 87 -7.80 -10.06 5.53
C LEU A 87 -8.84 -10.26 6.65
N SER A 88 -8.58 -9.72 7.84
CA SER A 88 -9.55 -9.72 8.95
C SER A 88 -10.65 -8.67 8.81
N GLY A 89 -10.54 -7.74 7.83
CA GLY A 89 -11.47 -6.63 7.67
C GLY A 89 -11.29 -5.52 8.70
N ALA A 90 -10.16 -5.46 9.39
CA ALA A 90 -9.83 -4.35 10.29
C ALA A 90 -9.52 -3.05 9.54
N ILE A 91 -9.03 -3.16 8.31
CA ILE A 91 -8.78 -2.05 7.38
C ILE A 91 -9.42 -2.33 6.02
N ASP A 92 -9.65 -1.29 5.23
CA ASP A 92 -10.23 -1.34 3.89
C ASP A 92 -9.16 -1.17 2.80
N VAL A 93 -8.15 -0.34 3.08
CA VAL A 93 -7.01 -0.10 2.19
C VAL A 93 -5.72 -0.33 2.94
N ALA A 94 -4.88 -1.14 2.36
CA ALA A 94 -3.57 -1.52 2.87
C ALA A 94 -2.47 -0.74 2.14
N GLY A 95 -1.59 -0.06 2.87
CA GLY A 95 -0.37 0.55 2.36
C GLY A 95 0.85 -0.29 2.74
N ALA A 96 1.44 -0.99 1.77
CA ALA A 96 2.64 -1.79 1.99
C ALA A 96 3.47 -1.95 0.70
N GLY A 97 4.50 -2.78 0.76
CA GLY A 97 5.32 -3.08 -0.40
C GLY A 97 4.59 -3.91 -1.46
N VAL A 98 5.08 -3.90 -2.70
CA VAL A 98 4.54 -4.73 -3.78
C VAL A 98 4.68 -6.23 -3.51
N ALA A 99 5.68 -6.67 -2.76
CA ALA A 99 5.82 -8.08 -2.39
C ALA A 99 4.73 -8.57 -1.41
N PRO A 100 4.36 -7.84 -0.34
CA PRO A 100 3.15 -8.11 0.43
C PRO A 100 1.87 -8.16 -0.41
N LEU A 101 1.70 -7.23 -1.37
CA LEU A 101 0.58 -7.27 -2.31
C LEU A 101 0.57 -8.59 -3.08
N LEU A 102 1.68 -8.98 -3.71
CA LEU A 102 1.78 -10.22 -4.49
C LEU A 102 1.49 -11.45 -3.64
N THR A 103 1.94 -11.47 -2.40
CA THR A 103 1.68 -12.55 -1.46
C THR A 103 0.18 -12.66 -1.13
N VAL A 104 -0.49 -11.55 -0.83
CA VAL A 104 -1.91 -11.57 -0.49
C VAL A 104 -2.79 -11.76 -1.73
N TRP A 105 -2.41 -11.24 -2.89
CA TRP A 105 -3.05 -11.50 -4.16
C TRP A 105 -3.08 -13.01 -4.47
N ASP A 106 -1.94 -13.68 -4.37
CA ASP A 106 -1.84 -15.12 -4.59
C ASP A 106 -2.72 -15.93 -3.62
N ARG A 107 -2.69 -15.58 -2.33
CA ARG A 107 -3.47 -16.26 -1.27
C ARG A 107 -4.97 -16.06 -1.38
N THR A 108 -5.41 -14.97 -1.97
CA THR A 108 -6.84 -14.58 -2.07
C THR A 108 -7.43 -14.79 -3.45
N HIS A 109 -6.65 -15.34 -4.38
CA HIS A 109 -7.09 -15.61 -5.75
C HIS A 109 -8.36 -16.48 -5.77
N GLY A 110 -9.38 -16.02 -6.50
CA GLY A 110 -10.69 -16.70 -6.57
C GLY A 110 -11.54 -16.61 -5.30
N ARG A 111 -11.17 -15.78 -4.32
CA ARG A 111 -11.90 -15.56 -3.06
C ARG A 111 -12.12 -14.07 -2.81
N GLN A 112 -11.27 -13.45 -1.98
CA GLN A 112 -11.34 -12.00 -1.69
C GLN A 112 -10.76 -11.15 -2.80
N ASN A 113 -9.96 -11.72 -3.70
CA ASN A 113 -9.36 -11.08 -4.88
C ASN A 113 -8.72 -9.73 -4.54
N VAL A 114 -7.75 -9.75 -3.60
CA VAL A 114 -7.02 -8.53 -3.25
C VAL A 114 -6.18 -8.09 -4.44
N LYS A 115 -6.29 -6.81 -4.81
CA LYS A 115 -5.53 -6.19 -5.90
C LYS A 115 -5.01 -4.81 -5.54
N GLY A 116 -3.96 -4.40 -6.23
CA GLY A 116 -3.40 -3.06 -6.14
C GLY A 116 -4.39 -2.00 -6.62
N VAL A 117 -4.45 -0.90 -5.88
CA VAL A 117 -5.26 0.28 -6.18
C VAL A 117 -4.44 1.35 -6.88
N ALA A 118 -3.23 1.60 -6.36
CA ALA A 118 -2.32 2.62 -6.87
C ALA A 118 -0.89 2.35 -6.38
N SER A 119 0.09 2.94 -7.06
CA SER A 119 1.42 3.16 -6.51
C SER A 119 1.44 4.40 -5.61
N LEU A 120 2.45 4.51 -4.75
CA LEU A 120 2.78 5.76 -4.04
C LEU A 120 4.01 6.44 -4.64
N GLY A 121 4.64 5.80 -5.62
CA GLY A 121 5.79 6.35 -6.32
C GLY A 121 6.87 5.31 -6.60
N SER A 122 7.96 5.79 -7.18
CA SER A 122 9.20 5.02 -7.36
C SER A 122 10.29 5.62 -6.50
N PHE A 123 10.94 4.78 -5.72
CA PHE A 123 11.95 5.18 -4.73
C PHE A 123 13.10 4.18 -4.74
N PRO A 124 14.38 4.62 -4.74
CA PRO A 124 15.49 3.71 -4.49
C PRO A 124 15.48 3.31 -3.01
N TYR A 125 15.43 2.00 -2.73
CA TYR A 125 15.64 1.45 -1.40
C TYR A 125 17.09 1.01 -1.29
N LEU A 126 17.77 1.40 -0.23
CA LEU A 126 19.20 1.17 -0.05
C LEU A 126 19.45 0.17 1.09
N LEU A 127 20.26 -0.83 0.82
CA LEU A 127 20.88 -1.60 1.88
C LEU A 127 22.10 -0.79 2.38
N VAL A 128 21.94 -0.21 3.55
CA VAL A 128 22.97 0.60 4.22
C VAL A 128 23.66 -0.27 5.27
N SER A 129 24.99 -0.21 5.33
CA SER A 129 25.78 -0.85 6.39
C SER A 129 26.65 0.17 7.11
N ASN A 130 26.82 0.01 8.42
CA ASN A 130 27.81 0.73 9.22
C ASN A 130 29.09 -0.10 9.50
N ASN A 131 29.12 -1.35 9.05
CA ASN A 131 30.29 -2.22 9.12
C ASN A 131 31.21 -1.95 7.93
N PRO A 132 32.41 -1.35 8.12
CA PRO A 132 33.30 -0.98 7.02
C PRO A 132 33.82 -2.19 6.23
N ALA A 133 33.74 -3.41 6.78
CA ALA A 133 34.15 -4.63 6.10
C ALA A 133 33.11 -5.15 5.09
N VAL A 134 31.85 -4.69 5.17
CA VAL A 134 30.76 -5.13 4.30
C VAL A 134 30.59 -4.13 3.16
N ARG A 135 31.11 -4.43 1.97
CA ARG A 135 30.99 -3.60 0.77
C ARG A 135 30.09 -4.19 -0.29
N THR A 136 29.93 -5.51 -0.27
CA THR A 136 29.10 -6.29 -1.18
C THR A 136 28.28 -7.32 -0.43
N LEU A 137 27.34 -7.98 -1.10
CA LEU A 137 26.57 -9.07 -0.48
C LEU A 137 27.44 -10.26 -0.06
N ALA A 138 28.60 -10.45 -0.69
CA ALA A 138 29.50 -11.54 -0.38
C ALA A 138 30.30 -11.35 0.93
N ASP A 139 30.37 -10.10 1.40
CA ASP A 139 31.16 -9.76 2.59
C ASP A 139 30.38 -10.00 3.91
N PHE A 140 29.08 -10.25 3.83
CA PHE A 140 28.26 -10.54 5.01
C PHE A 140 28.68 -11.86 5.67
N THR A 141 28.86 -11.82 6.98
CA THR A 141 29.25 -12.95 7.83
C THR A 141 28.19 -13.23 8.91
N ASP A 142 28.37 -14.27 9.68
CA ASP A 142 27.47 -14.63 10.80
C ASP A 142 27.46 -13.58 11.94
N LYS A 143 28.38 -12.64 11.90
CA LYS A 143 28.47 -11.52 12.87
C LYS A 143 27.59 -10.33 12.48
N ASP A 144 27.07 -10.33 11.25
CA ASP A 144 26.25 -9.24 10.75
C ASP A 144 24.76 -9.52 10.95
N ARG A 145 23.98 -8.44 11.13
CA ARG A 145 22.52 -8.50 11.15
C ARG A 145 21.95 -7.42 10.24
N ILE A 146 21.03 -7.84 9.37
CA ILE A 146 20.36 -7.00 8.39
C ILE A 146 18.92 -6.75 8.88
N ALA A 147 18.63 -5.54 9.32
CA ALA A 147 17.26 -5.18 9.71
C ALA A 147 16.36 -5.02 8.48
N LEU A 148 15.15 -5.54 8.59
CA LEU A 148 14.08 -5.48 7.59
C LEU A 148 12.74 -5.20 8.28
N PRO A 149 11.75 -4.52 7.65
CA PRO A 149 10.43 -4.30 8.27
C PRO A 149 9.66 -5.61 8.55
N ALA A 150 9.89 -6.63 7.75
CA ALA A 150 9.39 -7.99 7.95
C ALA A 150 10.28 -8.98 7.19
N VAL A 151 10.79 -9.98 7.88
CA VAL A 151 11.59 -11.04 7.26
C VAL A 151 10.73 -11.83 6.25
N THR A 152 11.32 -12.24 5.14
CA THR A 152 10.71 -13.05 4.06
C THR A 152 9.50 -12.47 3.34
N VAL A 153 8.81 -11.44 3.87
CA VAL A 153 7.56 -10.90 3.29
C VAL A 153 7.73 -9.46 2.79
N SER A 154 8.53 -8.63 3.47
CA SER A 154 8.72 -7.24 3.05
C SER A 154 9.30 -7.14 1.63
N VAL A 155 9.04 -6.03 0.95
CA VAL A 155 9.62 -5.79 -0.38
C VAL A 155 11.15 -5.77 -0.31
N GLN A 156 11.73 -5.25 0.76
CA GLN A 156 13.17 -5.27 1.02
C GLN A 156 13.72 -6.69 1.11
N ALA A 157 13.05 -7.58 1.88
CA ALA A 157 13.45 -8.98 1.97
C ALA A 157 13.46 -9.66 0.58
N ARG A 158 12.42 -9.41 -0.22
CA ARG A 158 12.31 -10.01 -1.55
C ARG A 158 13.29 -9.42 -2.57
N ILE A 159 13.61 -8.13 -2.47
CA ILE A 159 14.66 -7.52 -3.29
C ILE A 159 16.05 -8.04 -2.89
N LEU A 160 16.31 -8.23 -1.59
CA LEU A 160 17.54 -8.86 -1.11
C LEU A 160 17.67 -10.29 -1.69
N GLN A 161 16.61 -11.08 -1.60
CA GLN A 161 16.57 -12.44 -2.17
C GLN A 161 16.79 -12.43 -3.69
N LEU A 162 16.20 -11.48 -4.43
CA LEU A 162 16.43 -11.33 -5.85
C LEU A 162 17.90 -10.98 -6.16
N ALA A 163 18.51 -10.09 -5.37
CA ALA A 163 19.91 -9.74 -5.52
C ALA A 163 20.83 -10.95 -5.26
N VAL A 164 20.53 -11.72 -4.22
CA VAL A 164 21.22 -12.97 -3.90
C VAL A 164 21.07 -13.97 -5.03
N ALA A 165 19.87 -14.16 -5.56
CA ALA A 165 19.61 -15.07 -6.68
C ALA A 165 20.35 -14.64 -7.97
N LYS A 166 20.46 -13.34 -8.23
CA LYS A 166 21.24 -12.83 -9.36
C LYS A 166 22.74 -13.13 -9.23
N GLN A 167 23.26 -13.12 -8.01
CA GLN A 167 24.67 -13.35 -7.76
C GLN A 167 25.06 -14.81 -7.68
N TRP A 168 24.21 -15.67 -7.06
CA TRP A 168 24.54 -17.07 -6.78
C TRP A 168 23.58 -18.10 -7.40
N GLY A 169 22.55 -17.63 -8.10
CA GLY A 169 21.52 -18.47 -8.71
C GLY A 169 20.26 -18.61 -7.85
N ASP A 170 19.16 -18.95 -8.51
CA ASP A 170 17.84 -19.03 -7.87
C ASP A 170 17.76 -20.05 -6.70
N LYS A 171 18.61 -21.08 -6.69
CA LYS A 171 18.64 -22.07 -5.59
C LYS A 171 19.19 -21.50 -4.30
N GLU A 172 19.97 -20.43 -4.37
CA GLU A 172 20.64 -19.78 -3.25
C GLU A 172 19.90 -18.50 -2.80
N PHE A 173 18.71 -18.23 -3.33
CA PHE A 173 18.00 -16.95 -3.10
C PHE A 173 17.89 -16.56 -1.63
N ASN A 174 17.80 -17.52 -0.72
CA ASN A 174 17.61 -17.31 0.73
C ASN A 174 18.93 -17.35 1.54
N ARG A 175 20.09 -17.37 0.90
CA ARG A 175 21.41 -17.50 1.52
C ARG A 175 21.66 -16.52 2.67
N LEU A 176 21.15 -15.29 2.55
CA LEU A 176 21.29 -14.24 3.56
C LEU A 176 20.10 -14.14 4.54
N ASP A 177 19.02 -14.92 4.35
CA ASP A 177 17.82 -14.83 5.19
C ASP A 177 18.14 -15.07 6.68
N ARG A 178 19.07 -15.95 7.00
CA ARG A 178 19.51 -16.26 8.37
C ARG A 178 20.16 -15.07 9.08
N LEU A 179 20.61 -14.05 8.34
CA LEU A 179 21.18 -12.82 8.88
C LEU A 179 20.14 -11.73 9.04
N THR A 180 18.91 -11.94 8.55
CA THR A 180 17.84 -10.93 8.58
C THR A 180 17.11 -10.92 9.93
N GLN A 181 16.73 -9.72 10.38
CA GLN A 181 15.97 -9.50 11.59
C GLN A 181 14.82 -8.52 11.34
N ALA A 182 13.62 -8.85 11.85
CA ALA A 182 12.47 -7.96 11.74
C ALA A 182 12.62 -6.79 12.72
N LEU A 183 12.64 -5.56 12.18
CA LEU A 183 12.71 -4.34 12.98
C LEU A 183 12.02 -3.20 12.22
N PRO A 184 11.17 -2.38 12.87
CA PRO A 184 10.60 -1.19 12.25
C PRO A 184 11.69 -0.23 11.76
N HIS A 185 11.45 0.45 10.65
CA HIS A 185 12.43 1.36 10.06
C HIS A 185 13.01 2.41 11.02
N PRO A 186 12.21 3.08 11.90
CA PRO A 186 12.78 4.02 12.86
C PRO A 186 13.79 3.39 13.81
N ASP A 187 13.50 2.19 14.32
CA ASP A 187 14.35 1.47 15.27
C ASP A 187 15.62 0.94 14.57
N ALA A 188 15.47 0.43 13.34
CA ALA A 188 16.57 -0.02 12.52
C ALA A 188 17.53 1.13 12.17
N ALA A 189 17.00 2.28 11.78
CA ALA A 189 17.79 3.47 11.49
C ALA A 189 18.54 3.96 12.74
N ALA A 190 17.86 4.02 13.90
CA ALA A 190 18.50 4.38 15.16
C ALA A 190 19.67 3.43 15.51
N ALA A 191 19.50 2.11 15.29
CA ALA A 191 20.53 1.12 15.54
C ALA A 191 21.75 1.32 14.62
N VAL A 192 21.53 1.52 13.31
CA VAL A 192 22.63 1.77 12.35
C VAL A 192 23.32 3.09 12.63
N ILE A 193 22.57 4.15 12.96
CA ILE A 193 23.14 5.47 13.32
C ILE A 193 24.01 5.36 14.58
N ALA A 194 23.53 4.67 15.61
CA ALA A 194 24.27 4.50 16.86
C ALA A 194 25.57 3.68 16.68
N GLY A 195 25.58 2.71 15.77
CA GLY A 195 26.76 1.91 15.43
C GLY A 195 27.31 1.03 16.55
N LYS A 196 26.52 0.76 17.60
CA LYS A 196 26.93 0.02 18.81
C LYS A 196 25.97 -1.13 19.14
N THR A 197 25.21 -1.59 18.18
CA THR A 197 24.25 -2.68 18.31
C THR A 197 24.68 -3.87 17.44
N GLU A 198 24.01 -5.01 17.59
CA GLU A 198 24.19 -6.16 16.70
C GLU A 198 23.69 -5.88 15.26
N ILE A 199 22.80 -4.91 15.09
CA ILE A 199 22.29 -4.50 13.78
C ILE A 199 23.38 -3.70 13.07
N THR A 200 24.05 -4.33 12.13
CA THR A 200 25.13 -3.71 11.33
C THR A 200 24.63 -3.13 10.02
N SER A 201 23.44 -3.53 9.58
CA SER A 201 22.90 -3.11 8.30
C SER A 201 21.38 -2.99 8.34
N HIS A 202 20.84 -2.12 7.49
CA HIS A 202 19.40 -1.93 7.33
C HIS A 202 19.07 -1.81 5.85
N PHE A 203 18.15 -2.64 5.36
CA PHE A 203 17.59 -2.42 4.04
C PHE A 203 16.46 -1.41 4.19
N ALA A 204 16.83 -0.17 4.06
CA ALA A 204 16.00 0.98 4.41
C ALA A 204 15.10 1.44 3.27
N SER A 205 14.28 2.41 3.57
CA SER A 205 13.53 3.24 2.62
C SER A 205 13.73 4.71 2.98
N PRO A 206 13.51 5.66 2.03
CA PRO A 206 13.53 7.07 2.38
C PRO A 206 12.50 7.41 3.48
N PRO A 207 12.82 8.27 4.45
CA PRO A 207 14.04 9.05 4.60
C PRO A 207 15.08 8.39 5.53
N PHE A 208 14.87 7.15 5.97
CA PHE A 208 15.72 6.48 6.97
C PHE A 208 17.12 6.23 6.46
N GLN A 209 17.25 5.75 5.20
CA GLN A 209 18.56 5.62 4.55
C GLN A 209 19.33 6.94 4.47
N ASP A 210 18.62 8.05 4.23
CA ASP A 210 19.22 9.37 4.14
C ASP A 210 19.72 9.85 5.50
N GLN A 211 18.97 9.56 6.58
CA GLN A 211 19.37 9.83 7.96
C GLN A 211 20.59 9.00 8.36
N GLU A 212 20.62 7.70 8.04
CA GLU A 212 21.75 6.81 8.32
C GLU A 212 23.02 7.31 7.66
N LEU A 213 22.96 7.65 6.36
CA LEU A 213 24.09 8.15 5.59
C LEU A 213 24.56 9.55 6.06
N ALA A 214 23.64 10.38 6.56
CA ALA A 214 23.96 11.72 7.04
C ALA A 214 24.55 11.72 8.46
N LEU A 215 24.07 10.81 9.34
CA LEU A 215 24.35 10.88 10.78
C LEU A 215 25.43 9.88 11.24
N ASN A 216 25.72 8.83 10.48
CA ASN A 216 26.81 7.91 10.78
C ASN A 216 27.86 7.93 9.65
N ARG A 217 29.06 8.47 9.96
CA ARG A 217 30.18 8.57 8.99
C ARG A 217 30.70 7.23 8.46
N ASN A 218 30.39 6.12 9.12
CA ASN A 218 30.75 4.78 8.66
C ASN A 218 29.64 4.16 7.78
N ALA A 219 28.44 4.76 7.79
CA ALA A 219 27.34 4.27 6.98
C ALA A 219 27.65 4.46 5.49
N HIS A 220 27.38 3.42 4.72
CA HIS A 220 27.58 3.42 3.28
C HIS A 220 26.60 2.48 2.61
N VAL A 221 26.36 2.69 1.32
CA VAL A 221 25.46 1.87 0.51
C VAL A 221 26.15 0.59 0.08
N VAL A 222 25.52 -0.56 0.34
CA VAL A 222 25.93 -1.89 -0.13
C VAL A 222 25.15 -2.31 -1.35
N LEU A 223 23.85 -1.94 -1.42
CA LEU A 223 22.95 -2.32 -2.53
C LEU A 223 21.92 -1.22 -2.75
N ASN A 224 21.62 -0.97 -4.03
CA ASN A 224 20.49 -0.13 -4.45
C ASN A 224 19.42 -1.01 -5.13
N SER A 225 18.16 -0.87 -4.71
CA SER A 225 17.07 -1.64 -5.29
C SER A 225 16.86 -1.40 -6.79
N TYR A 226 17.17 -0.21 -7.30
CA TYR A 226 17.05 0.10 -8.72
C TYR A 226 18.03 -0.71 -9.57
N ASP A 227 19.25 -0.93 -9.08
CA ASP A 227 20.23 -1.79 -9.77
C ASP A 227 19.76 -3.24 -9.81
N VAL A 228 19.10 -3.69 -8.74
CA VAL A 228 18.55 -5.05 -8.65
C VAL A 228 17.35 -5.23 -9.58
N LEU A 229 16.47 -4.25 -9.67
CA LEU A 229 15.22 -4.32 -10.43
C LEU A 229 15.39 -3.86 -11.88
N GLY A 230 16.54 -3.28 -12.24
CA GLY A 230 16.82 -2.79 -13.60
C GLY A 230 16.31 -1.38 -13.87
N GLY A 231 16.08 -0.59 -12.81
CA GLY A 231 15.68 0.81 -12.92
C GLY A 231 14.62 1.24 -11.90
N PRO A 232 14.08 2.44 -12.05
CA PRO A 232 13.01 2.95 -11.21
C PRO A 232 11.84 1.99 -11.11
N SER A 233 11.36 1.74 -9.89
CA SER A 233 10.33 0.76 -9.61
C SER A 233 9.46 1.18 -8.43
N SER A 234 8.17 0.84 -8.51
CA SER A 234 7.22 1.05 -7.41
C SER A 234 7.38 -0.05 -6.38
N ALA A 235 8.09 0.27 -5.30
CA ALA A 235 8.26 -0.66 -4.19
C ALA A 235 7.11 -0.58 -3.17
N THR A 236 6.46 0.59 -3.04
CA THR A 236 5.32 0.83 -2.13
C THR A 236 4.05 1.08 -2.93
N VAL A 237 2.99 0.37 -2.55
CA VAL A 237 1.70 0.37 -3.24
C VAL A 237 0.55 0.36 -2.24
N LEU A 238 -0.65 0.72 -2.72
CA LEU A 238 -1.91 0.59 -2.02
C LEU A 238 -2.72 -0.54 -2.63
N TYR A 239 -3.42 -1.31 -1.80
CA TYR A 239 -4.25 -2.43 -2.27
C TYR A 239 -5.47 -2.64 -1.38
N ALA A 240 -6.51 -3.23 -1.96
CA ALA A 240 -7.80 -3.47 -1.33
C ALA A 240 -8.42 -4.78 -1.82
N THR A 241 -9.49 -5.23 -1.17
CA THR A 241 -10.29 -6.35 -1.65
C THR A 241 -11.23 -5.90 -2.80
N GLU A 242 -11.54 -6.81 -3.71
CA GLU A 242 -12.55 -6.57 -4.76
C GLU A 242 -13.91 -6.22 -4.15
N LYS A 243 -14.26 -6.84 -3.02
CA LYS A 243 -15.48 -6.56 -2.27
C LYS A 243 -15.57 -5.10 -1.84
N PHE A 244 -14.51 -4.56 -1.20
CA PHE A 244 -14.50 -3.16 -0.76
C PHE A 244 -14.74 -2.22 -1.95
N ARG A 245 -14.02 -2.44 -3.07
CA ARG A 245 -14.17 -1.63 -4.29
C ARG A 245 -15.58 -1.67 -4.85
N ALA A 246 -16.20 -2.86 -4.90
CA ALA A 246 -17.55 -3.06 -5.46
C ALA A 246 -18.66 -2.50 -4.56
N GLU A 247 -18.53 -2.62 -3.25
CA GLU A 247 -19.56 -2.16 -2.29
C GLU A 247 -19.44 -0.66 -1.96
N ASN A 248 -18.28 -0.02 -2.23
CA ASN A 248 -18.02 1.38 -1.90
C ASN A 248 -17.48 2.18 -3.12
N PRO A 249 -18.18 2.17 -4.28
CA PRO A 249 -17.63 2.72 -5.53
C PRO A 249 -17.34 4.22 -5.47
N ARG A 250 -18.16 5.02 -4.77
CA ARG A 250 -17.95 6.46 -4.64
C ARG A 250 -16.80 6.77 -3.67
N THR A 251 -16.72 6.06 -2.54
CA THR A 251 -15.61 6.16 -1.57
C THR A 251 -14.29 5.76 -2.22
N TYR A 252 -14.29 4.66 -2.98
CA TYR A 252 -13.12 4.20 -3.72
C TYR A 252 -12.68 5.23 -4.77
N ALA A 253 -13.61 5.75 -5.56
CA ALA A 253 -13.31 6.78 -6.58
C ALA A 253 -12.81 8.09 -5.97
N ALA A 254 -13.34 8.50 -4.81
CA ALA A 254 -12.87 9.65 -4.05
C ALA A 254 -11.44 9.45 -3.55
N PHE A 255 -11.14 8.27 -3.01
CA PHE A 255 -9.80 7.92 -2.55
C PHE A 255 -8.76 7.96 -3.68
N VAL A 256 -9.05 7.34 -4.83
CA VAL A 256 -8.14 7.34 -5.99
C VAL A 256 -7.92 8.77 -6.51
N ALA A 257 -8.98 9.59 -6.57
CA ALA A 257 -8.87 11.00 -7.00
C ALA A 257 -8.04 11.84 -6.01
N ALA A 258 -8.20 11.62 -4.70
CA ALA A 258 -7.42 12.29 -3.66
C ALA A 258 -5.92 11.96 -3.77
N LEU A 259 -5.58 10.71 -4.07
CA LEU A 259 -4.18 10.30 -4.30
C LEU A 259 -3.57 10.99 -5.53
N ALA A 260 -4.32 11.10 -6.62
CA ALA A 260 -3.87 11.80 -7.82
C ALA A 260 -3.65 13.31 -7.55
N GLU A 261 -4.55 13.94 -6.78
CA GLU A 261 -4.41 15.33 -6.34
C GLU A 261 -3.20 15.52 -5.42
N ALA A 262 -2.99 14.60 -4.45
CA ALA A 262 -1.82 14.60 -3.57
C ALA A 262 -0.51 14.45 -4.35
N ALA A 263 -0.48 13.59 -5.38
CA ALA A 263 0.69 13.41 -6.23
C ALA A 263 0.99 14.68 -7.05
N ALA A 264 -0.02 15.32 -7.61
CA ALA A 264 0.13 16.59 -8.33
C ALA A 264 0.64 17.71 -7.40
N PHE A 265 0.05 17.82 -6.20
CA PHE A 265 0.48 18.78 -5.19
C PHE A 265 1.94 18.57 -4.77
N THR A 266 2.32 17.33 -4.47
CA THR A 266 3.68 16.99 -4.02
C THR A 266 4.74 17.34 -5.05
N ARG A 267 4.47 17.09 -6.35
CA ARG A 267 5.39 17.46 -7.42
C ARG A 267 5.51 18.98 -7.63
N ALA A 268 4.40 19.71 -7.48
CA ALA A 268 4.38 21.15 -7.64
C ALA A 268 4.94 21.90 -6.43
N ASN A 269 4.82 21.33 -5.22
CA ASN A 269 5.09 22.02 -3.96
C ASN A 269 5.88 21.10 -2.99
N PRO A 270 7.10 20.66 -3.33
CA PRO A 270 7.84 19.67 -2.53
C PRO A 270 8.14 20.14 -1.10
N GLU A 271 8.39 21.43 -0.86
CA GLU A 271 8.59 22.00 0.47
C GLU A 271 7.31 21.94 1.32
N ALA A 272 6.16 22.31 0.73
CA ALA A 272 4.87 22.24 1.43
C ALA A 272 4.46 20.79 1.70
N ALA A 273 4.81 19.85 0.81
CA ALA A 273 4.62 18.42 1.02
C ALA A 273 5.52 17.91 2.18
N ALA A 274 6.76 18.38 2.30
CA ALA A 274 7.62 18.08 3.45
C ALA A 274 7.00 18.59 4.75
N ASP A 275 6.44 19.79 4.74
CA ASP A 275 5.76 20.37 5.91
C ASP A 275 4.52 19.55 6.31
N ALA A 276 3.73 19.07 5.34
CA ALA A 276 2.63 18.15 5.58
C ALA A 276 3.10 16.84 6.22
N TYR A 277 4.18 16.24 5.70
CA TYR A 277 4.79 15.05 6.31
C TYR A 277 5.17 15.28 7.77
N LEU A 278 5.83 16.40 8.09
CA LEU A 278 6.27 16.73 9.44
C LEU A 278 5.10 16.93 10.41
N ARG A 279 3.99 17.54 9.96
CA ARG A 279 2.77 17.68 10.77
C ARG A 279 2.16 16.32 11.12
N ILE A 280 2.01 15.44 10.14
CA ILE A 280 1.39 14.13 10.31
C ILE A 280 2.29 13.18 11.13
N ASN A 281 3.60 13.23 10.92
CA ASN A 281 4.55 12.31 11.58
C ASN A 281 5.18 12.91 12.86
N LYS A 282 4.76 14.13 13.27
CA LYS A 282 5.20 14.81 14.51
C LYS A 282 6.73 14.95 14.63
N GLY A 283 7.39 15.25 13.53
CA GLY A 283 8.83 15.44 13.50
C GLY A 283 9.62 14.15 13.26
N GLY A 284 10.81 14.06 13.85
CA GLY A 284 11.68 12.88 13.74
C GLY A 284 12.70 12.91 12.60
N ILE A 285 12.66 13.94 11.73
CA ILE A 285 13.64 14.17 10.67
C ILE A 285 13.90 15.67 10.51
N ASP A 286 15.14 16.02 10.19
CA ASP A 286 15.50 17.38 9.80
C ASP A 286 14.76 17.80 8.52
N ARG A 287 14.16 19.00 8.53
CA ARG A 287 13.34 19.49 7.41
C ARG A 287 14.14 19.62 6.12
N ALA A 288 15.39 20.11 6.20
CA ALA A 288 16.22 20.31 5.01
C ALA A 288 16.60 18.96 4.38
N LEU A 289 16.92 17.97 5.21
CA LEU A 289 17.17 16.60 4.74
C LEU A 289 15.91 16.01 4.08
N LEU A 290 14.74 16.17 4.68
CA LEU A 290 13.47 15.69 4.12
C LEU A 290 13.17 16.32 2.76
N VAL A 291 13.30 17.64 2.64
CA VAL A 291 13.13 18.36 1.37
C VAL A 291 14.13 17.88 0.32
N LYS A 292 15.38 17.66 0.71
CA LYS A 292 16.42 17.08 -0.18
C LYS A 292 15.99 15.69 -0.68
N THR A 293 15.52 14.81 0.21
CA THR A 293 15.02 13.48 -0.14
C THR A 293 13.84 13.56 -1.11
N ILE A 294 12.87 14.45 -0.86
CA ILE A 294 11.67 14.60 -1.72
C ILE A 294 12.06 15.12 -3.13
N LYS A 295 13.08 15.97 -3.22
CA LYS A 295 13.59 16.56 -4.47
C LYS A 295 14.66 15.70 -5.17
N ASP A 296 15.03 14.55 -4.61
CA ASP A 296 16.01 13.68 -5.26
C ASP A 296 15.49 13.26 -6.65
N PRO A 297 16.29 13.41 -7.71
CA PRO A 297 15.88 13.07 -9.07
C PRO A 297 15.53 11.58 -9.28
N GLN A 298 15.92 10.71 -8.36
CA GLN A 298 15.55 9.29 -8.38
C GLN A 298 14.21 9.02 -7.68
N VAL A 299 13.65 10.01 -6.98
CA VAL A 299 12.40 9.92 -6.23
C VAL A 299 11.25 10.48 -7.06
N HIS A 300 10.26 9.63 -7.37
CA HIS A 300 9.11 10.02 -8.18
C HIS A 300 7.80 9.71 -7.48
N PHE A 301 7.05 10.73 -7.11
CA PHE A 301 5.71 10.59 -6.53
C PHE A 301 4.67 10.45 -7.65
N THR A 302 4.10 9.26 -7.80
CA THR A 302 3.11 8.92 -8.82
C THR A 302 2.18 7.81 -8.36
N VAL A 303 0.93 7.86 -8.80
CA VAL A 303 -0.07 6.80 -8.54
C VAL A 303 0.05 5.63 -9.53
N VAL A 304 0.82 5.81 -10.60
CA VAL A 304 1.00 4.80 -11.64
C VAL A 304 2.05 3.76 -11.19
N PRO A 305 1.73 2.46 -11.15
CA PRO A 305 2.70 1.42 -10.83
C PRO A 305 3.76 1.29 -11.93
N GLN A 306 5.03 1.17 -11.54
CA GLN A 306 6.17 1.10 -12.46
C GLN A 306 7.05 -0.10 -12.12
N ASN A 307 7.42 -0.89 -13.14
CA ASN A 307 8.38 -1.99 -13.06
C ASN A 307 8.13 -2.96 -11.88
N THR A 308 6.85 -3.29 -11.64
CA THR A 308 6.47 -4.22 -10.56
C THR A 308 6.59 -5.68 -10.98
N PHE A 309 6.59 -5.94 -12.29
CA PHE A 309 6.52 -7.28 -12.86
C PHE A 309 7.81 -8.10 -12.67
N THR A 310 8.97 -7.46 -12.67
CA THR A 310 10.26 -8.10 -12.39
C THR A 310 10.24 -8.88 -11.08
N LEU A 311 9.71 -8.25 -10.01
CA LEU A 311 9.61 -8.91 -8.70
C LEU A 311 8.54 -10.00 -8.69
N ALA A 312 7.42 -9.80 -9.37
CA ALA A 312 6.34 -10.79 -9.47
C ALA A 312 6.82 -12.07 -10.17
N GLN A 313 7.56 -11.95 -11.26
CA GLN A 313 8.19 -13.09 -11.95
C GLN A 313 9.18 -13.83 -11.04
N PHE A 314 9.99 -13.10 -10.29
CA PHE A 314 10.94 -13.71 -9.36
C PHE A 314 10.22 -14.50 -8.26
N LEU A 315 9.18 -13.91 -7.62
CA LEU A 315 8.44 -14.61 -6.56
C LEU A 315 7.77 -15.89 -7.05
N TYR A 316 7.26 -15.91 -8.27
CA TYR A 316 6.75 -17.14 -8.89
C TYR A 316 7.86 -18.16 -9.13
N ARG A 317 9.00 -17.72 -9.66
CA ARG A 317 10.14 -18.59 -10.00
C ARG A 317 10.74 -19.31 -8.80
N ILE A 318 10.77 -18.64 -7.63
CA ILE A 318 11.23 -19.25 -6.37
C ILE A 318 10.12 -19.95 -5.57
N GLY A 319 8.90 -20.04 -6.11
CA GLY A 319 7.76 -20.70 -5.46
C GLY A 319 7.16 -19.93 -4.27
N ALA A 320 7.48 -18.64 -4.13
CA ALA A 320 6.92 -17.78 -3.07
C ALA A 320 5.45 -17.40 -3.32
N ILE A 321 5.01 -17.42 -4.57
CA ILE A 321 3.63 -17.36 -5.02
C ILE A 321 3.34 -18.54 -5.97
N LYS A 322 2.09 -19.02 -5.99
CA LYS A 322 1.67 -20.21 -6.75
C LYS A 322 1.04 -19.86 -8.10
N HIS A 323 0.30 -18.75 -8.16
CA HIS A 323 -0.30 -18.26 -9.39
C HIS A 323 0.72 -17.47 -10.18
N GLN A 324 0.96 -17.87 -11.43
CA GLN A 324 1.89 -17.19 -12.32
C GLN A 324 1.26 -15.89 -12.84
N PRO A 325 1.81 -14.72 -12.50
CA PRO A 325 1.35 -13.48 -13.11
C PRO A 325 1.87 -13.40 -14.54
N ARG A 326 1.00 -12.97 -15.47
CA ARG A 326 1.33 -12.76 -16.90
C ARG A 326 1.73 -11.31 -17.17
N SER A 327 1.20 -10.40 -16.34
CA SER A 327 1.52 -8.99 -16.38
C SER A 327 1.17 -8.34 -15.02
N TRP A 328 1.58 -7.09 -14.82
CA TRP A 328 1.18 -6.30 -13.66
C TRP A 328 -0.35 -6.13 -13.55
N ARG A 329 -1.11 -6.21 -14.63
CA ARG A 329 -2.58 -6.10 -14.66
C ARG A 329 -3.29 -7.25 -13.91
N ASP A 330 -2.65 -8.38 -13.73
CA ASP A 330 -3.25 -9.49 -13.02
C ASP A 330 -3.46 -9.18 -11.53
N TYR A 331 -2.56 -8.38 -10.95
CA TYR A 331 -2.56 -8.04 -9.52
C TYR A 331 -2.80 -6.55 -9.21
N PHE A 332 -3.18 -5.73 -10.18
CA PHE A 332 -3.77 -4.39 -9.98
C PHE A 332 -5.19 -4.34 -10.53
N PHE A 333 -6.02 -3.46 -9.95
CA PHE A 333 -7.31 -3.14 -10.54
C PHE A 333 -7.10 -2.38 -11.85
N ASP A 334 -8.00 -2.63 -12.82
CA ASP A 334 -8.01 -1.88 -14.08
C ASP A 334 -8.74 -0.55 -13.86
N ASP A 335 -7.98 0.47 -13.49
CA ASP A 335 -8.45 1.81 -13.19
C ASP A 335 -7.59 2.86 -13.90
N ALA A 336 -8.10 4.10 -13.99
CA ALA A 336 -7.37 5.21 -14.59
C ALA A 336 -6.00 5.47 -13.90
N ALA A 337 -5.90 5.25 -12.58
CA ALA A 337 -4.65 5.39 -11.82
C ALA A 337 -3.58 4.37 -12.25
N THR A 338 -3.99 3.21 -12.76
CA THR A 338 -3.10 2.10 -13.12
C THR A 338 -2.95 1.90 -14.63
N ALA A 339 -3.72 2.61 -15.47
CA ALA A 339 -3.82 2.37 -16.90
C ALA A 339 -2.48 2.31 -17.65
N ASN A 340 -1.50 3.13 -17.25
CA ASN A 340 -0.17 3.23 -17.85
C ASN A 340 0.92 2.54 -17.01
N GLY A 341 0.56 1.57 -16.18
CA GLY A 341 1.49 0.84 -15.34
C GLY A 341 2.41 -0.14 -16.07
N SER A 342 3.41 -0.69 -15.33
CA SER A 342 4.34 -1.70 -15.83
C SER A 342 4.87 -2.65 -14.74
#